data_70545faa686b29298513eb5e118b721c
#
_entry.id   70545faa686b29298513eb5e118b721c
#
_cell.length_a   1.000
_cell.length_b   1.000
_cell.length_c   1.000
_cell.angle_alpha   90.00
_cell.angle_beta   90.00
_cell.angle_gamma   90.00
#
_symmetry.space_group_name_H-M   'P 1'
#
loop_
_entity.id
_entity.type
_entity.pdbx_description
1 polymer ?
#
loop_
_entity_poly.entity_id
_entity_poly.type
_entity_poly.pdbx_seq_one_letter_code
_entity_poly.pdbx_strand_id
1 'polypeptide(L)'
;MRQRKTLKRWGTFIPIFFLSLVSWLLLWSAPASAEENQINFEVEAILPENQQSSVSYYDLKVSPGSTQEFKLRLKNVSDQPIKVRVDANNGLTNKNGALDYSLHGKKLLGSPTFEELISPSQTVELQGKETKEVSFQLNVPKNGFEGTILGGFYCYELTDGKEKEIKGFSLTNKFAYTIGAKLVVENKKMEPAFQLTKVKPGLENGYLTLFATIENPEPVLMSHLKMNAFVTKKGKSEKIRELSKQISVAPRSQFELPISWNDEALKKGLYELTIQLEDQNSKKWTLKKAFEIKGEDEKLNEEAVKVTRPASNILLYLVIGSCILIILALFIYILKLRQNKS
;
A
#
# COMPACT_ATOMS: atom_id res chain seq x y z
N MET A 1 -78.44 25.35 -23.91
CA MET A 1 -78.07 24.13 -24.69
C MET A 1 -76.57 24.12 -24.93
N ARG A 2 -75.89 23.07 -24.44
CA ARG A 2 -74.57 22.52 -24.83
C ARG A 2 -73.36 23.47 -24.94
N GLN A 3 -72.61 23.58 -23.88
CA GLN A 3 -71.13 23.73 -23.94
C GLN A 3 -70.43 22.34 -23.88
N ARG A 4 -69.72 21.97 -24.94
CA ARG A 4 -68.91 20.75 -25.01
C ARG A 4 -67.42 21.11 -24.94
N LYS A 5 -66.77 20.75 -23.81
CA LYS A 5 -65.51 20.12 -23.66
C LYS A 5 -64.46 20.25 -24.80
N THR A 6 -63.38 21.05 -24.49
CA THR A 6 -62.11 21.02 -25.20
C THR A 6 -61.00 20.84 -24.18
N LEU A 7 -60.99 19.74 -23.45
CA LEU A 7 -59.94 19.39 -22.46
C LEU A 7 -59.46 17.95 -22.70
N LYS A 8 -58.81 17.69 -23.86
CA LYS A 8 -58.28 16.35 -24.12
C LYS A 8 -57.08 16.24 -25.07
N ARG A 9 -56.27 17.29 -25.28
CA ARG A 9 -55.12 17.19 -26.21
C ARG A 9 -53.72 17.54 -25.59
N TRP A 10 -53.63 17.89 -24.33
CA TRP A 10 -52.36 18.24 -23.72
C TRP A 10 -51.64 17.07 -22.99
N GLY A 11 -52.32 15.97 -22.71
CA GLY A 11 -51.76 14.82 -21.99
C GLY A 11 -50.78 13.93 -22.79
N THR A 12 -50.80 14.04 -24.13
CA THR A 12 -49.95 13.21 -25.00
C THR A 12 -48.63 13.89 -25.42
N PHE A 13 -48.51 15.21 -25.28
CA PHE A 13 -47.28 15.93 -25.66
C PHE A 13 -46.20 15.91 -24.56
N ILE A 14 -46.54 15.79 -23.29
CA ILE A 14 -45.62 15.77 -22.18
C ILE A 14 -44.66 14.54 -22.20
N PRO A 15 -45.16 13.30 -22.40
CA PRO A 15 -44.28 12.14 -22.46
C PRO A 15 -43.37 12.13 -23.69
N ILE A 16 -43.83 12.67 -24.84
CA ILE A 16 -43.01 12.75 -26.06
C ILE A 16 -41.89 13.77 -25.89
N PHE A 17 -42.14 14.90 -25.24
CA PHE A 17 -41.11 15.91 -24.93
C PHE A 17 -40.08 15.37 -23.95
N PHE A 18 -40.47 14.62 -22.91
CA PHE A 18 -39.55 13.96 -22.00
C PHE A 18 -38.71 12.89 -22.69
N LEU A 19 -39.29 12.10 -23.58
CA LEU A 19 -38.55 11.08 -24.34
C LEU A 19 -37.53 11.72 -25.30
N SER A 20 -37.88 12.84 -25.95
CA SER A 20 -36.94 13.59 -26.81
C SER A 20 -35.81 14.24 -26.02
N LEU A 21 -36.06 14.76 -24.80
CA LEU A 21 -35.06 15.33 -23.93
C LEU A 21 -34.08 14.28 -23.42
N VAL A 22 -34.55 13.09 -23.02
CA VAL A 22 -33.73 11.96 -22.63
C VAL A 22 -32.89 11.43 -23.79
N SER A 23 -33.50 11.36 -25.01
CA SER A 23 -32.73 10.96 -26.21
C SER A 23 -31.66 11.98 -26.58
N TRP A 24 -31.89 13.27 -26.36
CA TRP A 24 -30.92 14.33 -26.64
C TRP A 24 -29.79 14.34 -25.62
N LEU A 25 -30.04 14.01 -24.35
CA LEU A 25 -29.03 13.82 -23.29
C LEU A 25 -28.14 12.58 -23.55
N LEU A 26 -28.69 11.52 -24.15
CA LEU A 26 -27.93 10.32 -24.50
C LEU A 26 -27.00 10.52 -25.72
N LEU A 27 -27.34 11.48 -26.60
CA LEU A 27 -26.51 11.83 -27.76
C LEU A 27 -25.33 12.73 -27.41
N TRP A 28 -25.28 13.29 -26.19
CA TRP A 28 -24.18 14.13 -25.71
C TRP A 28 -23.20 13.38 -24.77
N SER A 29 -23.31 12.07 -24.64
CA SER A 29 -22.24 11.27 -24.07
C SER A 29 -21.09 11.25 -25.09
N ALA A 30 -20.19 12.24 -25.01
CA ALA A 30 -18.90 12.18 -25.69
C ALA A 30 -18.22 10.88 -25.23
N PRO A 31 -17.71 10.05 -26.16
CA PRO A 31 -16.91 8.90 -25.75
C PRO A 31 -15.76 9.46 -24.93
N ALA A 32 -15.65 9.04 -23.66
CA ALA A 32 -14.44 9.24 -22.90
C ALA A 32 -13.36 8.43 -23.64
N SER A 33 -12.53 9.08 -24.44
CA SER A 33 -11.31 8.50 -24.96
C SER A 33 -10.43 8.24 -23.75
N ALA A 34 -10.47 7.01 -23.22
CA ALA A 34 -9.39 6.52 -22.40
C ALA A 34 -8.16 6.47 -23.33
N GLU A 35 -7.21 7.37 -23.14
CA GLU A 35 -5.89 7.22 -23.74
C GLU A 35 -5.37 5.87 -23.21
N GLU A 36 -5.26 4.89 -24.10
CA GLU A 36 -4.71 3.58 -23.79
C GLU A 36 -3.21 3.81 -23.47
N ASN A 37 -2.89 3.89 -22.17
CA ASN A 37 -1.51 3.99 -21.71
C ASN A 37 -0.80 2.69 -22.07
N GLN A 38 -0.22 2.63 -23.27
CA GLN A 38 0.56 1.50 -23.74
C GLN A 38 1.98 1.58 -23.13
N ILE A 39 2.49 0.43 -22.75
CA ILE A 39 3.90 0.29 -22.38
C ILE A 39 4.71 0.36 -23.68
N ASN A 40 5.55 1.40 -23.81
CA ASN A 40 6.30 1.64 -25.05
C ASN A 40 7.63 0.90 -25.15
N PHE A 41 8.03 0.18 -24.09
CA PHE A 41 9.31 -0.53 -24.08
C PHE A 41 9.21 -1.88 -23.33
N GLU A 42 10.14 -2.76 -23.63
CA GLU A 42 10.36 -4.04 -22.96
C GLU A 42 11.75 -4.07 -22.34
N VAL A 43 11.90 -4.81 -21.24
CA VAL A 43 13.19 -5.03 -20.55
C VAL A 43 13.41 -6.50 -20.31
N GLU A 44 14.60 -7.00 -20.63
CA GLU A 44 15.02 -8.36 -20.39
C GLU A 44 16.40 -8.39 -19.72
N ALA A 45 16.58 -9.25 -18.72
CA ALA A 45 17.89 -9.51 -18.14
C ALA A 45 18.68 -10.48 -19.02
N ILE A 46 19.91 -10.14 -19.38
CA ILE A 46 20.85 -11.05 -20.01
C ILE A 46 21.64 -11.72 -18.88
N LEU A 47 21.24 -12.95 -18.56
CA LEU A 47 21.77 -13.67 -17.41
C LEU A 47 23.20 -14.19 -17.69
N PRO A 48 24.17 -13.97 -16.77
CA PRO A 48 25.55 -14.45 -16.93
C PRO A 48 25.68 -15.93 -16.53
N GLU A 49 26.83 -16.51 -16.85
CA GLU A 49 27.11 -17.95 -16.61
C GLU A 49 27.13 -18.33 -15.12
N ASN A 50 27.43 -17.40 -14.22
CA ASN A 50 27.44 -17.62 -12.77
C ASN A 50 26.07 -17.51 -12.09
N GLN A 51 25.00 -17.60 -12.89
CA GLN A 51 23.62 -17.69 -12.40
C GLN A 51 23.43 -18.96 -11.58
N GLN A 52 22.86 -18.84 -10.37
CA GLN A 52 22.68 -19.97 -9.46
C GLN A 52 21.37 -20.75 -9.66
N SER A 53 20.34 -20.07 -10.18
CA SER A 53 19.00 -20.63 -10.33
C SER A 53 18.36 -20.24 -11.67
N SER A 54 17.44 -21.07 -12.17
CA SER A 54 16.69 -20.77 -13.41
C SER A 54 15.54 -19.84 -13.13
N VAL A 55 15.85 -18.54 -13.03
CA VAL A 55 14.89 -17.44 -12.76
C VAL A 55 15.13 -16.29 -13.74
N SER A 56 14.18 -15.37 -13.85
CA SER A 56 14.24 -14.24 -14.79
C SER A 56 14.93 -12.99 -14.21
N TYR A 57 15.58 -13.12 -13.07
CA TYR A 57 16.35 -12.08 -12.41
C TYR A 57 17.76 -12.57 -12.09
N TYR A 58 18.67 -11.67 -11.68
CA TYR A 58 20.04 -12.07 -11.35
C TYR A 58 20.10 -12.71 -9.95
N ASP A 59 20.42 -14.01 -9.90
CA ASP A 59 20.72 -14.78 -8.68
C ASP A 59 22.16 -15.29 -8.78
N LEU A 60 23.13 -14.51 -8.29
CA LEU A 60 24.53 -14.69 -8.64
C LEU A 60 25.39 -15.04 -7.42
N LYS A 61 26.31 -15.97 -7.63
CA LYS A 61 27.46 -16.16 -6.75
C LYS A 61 28.63 -15.38 -7.34
N VAL A 62 29.17 -14.43 -6.56
CA VAL A 62 30.28 -13.59 -6.98
C VAL A 62 31.53 -13.89 -6.16
N SER A 63 32.73 -13.62 -6.71
CA SER A 63 34.01 -13.83 -6.03
C SER A 63 34.55 -12.56 -5.39
N PRO A 64 35.19 -12.63 -4.23
CA PRO A 64 35.86 -11.46 -3.62
C PRO A 64 36.83 -10.80 -4.59
N GLY A 65 36.81 -9.48 -4.67
CA GLY A 65 37.68 -8.67 -5.54
C GLY A 65 37.39 -8.73 -7.02
N SER A 66 36.35 -9.48 -7.45
CA SER A 66 35.94 -9.55 -8.87
C SER A 66 35.06 -8.38 -9.27
N THR A 67 34.95 -8.20 -10.60
CA THR A 67 33.94 -7.31 -11.21
C THR A 67 32.84 -8.19 -11.81
N GLN A 68 31.57 -7.88 -11.48
CA GLN A 68 30.40 -8.50 -12.05
C GLN A 68 29.75 -7.55 -13.05
N GLU A 69 29.57 -8.00 -14.27
CA GLU A 69 28.79 -7.27 -15.27
C GLU A 69 27.32 -7.70 -15.25
N PHE A 70 26.41 -6.71 -15.32
CA PHE A 70 24.98 -6.90 -15.53
C PHE A 70 24.61 -6.30 -16.89
N LYS A 71 23.87 -7.03 -17.70
CA LYS A 71 23.41 -6.56 -19.00
C LYS A 71 21.90 -6.65 -19.11
N LEU A 72 21.28 -5.53 -19.45
CA LEU A 72 19.86 -5.42 -19.73
C LEU A 72 19.65 -5.17 -21.21
N ARG A 73 18.72 -5.88 -21.83
CA ARG A 73 18.25 -5.61 -23.17
C ARG A 73 16.98 -4.77 -23.07
N LEU A 74 17.05 -3.55 -23.64
CA LEU A 74 15.95 -2.61 -23.73
C LEU A 74 15.46 -2.60 -25.17
N LYS A 75 14.15 -2.71 -25.38
CA LYS A 75 13.53 -2.65 -26.71
C LYS A 75 12.40 -1.65 -26.72
N ASN A 76 12.45 -0.66 -27.59
CA ASN A 76 11.36 0.25 -27.87
C ASN A 76 10.33 -0.49 -28.77
N VAL A 77 9.10 -0.67 -28.28
CA VAL A 77 8.02 -1.30 -29.05
C VAL A 77 7.14 -0.28 -29.77
N SER A 78 7.32 1.03 -29.52
CA SER A 78 6.65 2.10 -30.22
C SER A 78 7.37 2.50 -31.51
N ASP A 79 6.73 3.30 -32.36
CA ASP A 79 7.33 3.87 -33.57
C ASP A 79 8.05 5.20 -33.32
N GLN A 80 7.90 5.77 -32.13
CA GLN A 80 8.49 7.05 -31.73
C GLN A 80 9.74 6.87 -30.87
N PRO A 81 10.72 7.78 -30.94
CA PRO A 81 11.85 7.76 -30.01
C PRO A 81 11.39 7.93 -28.57
N ILE A 82 12.01 7.18 -27.65
CA ILE A 82 11.77 7.26 -26.22
C ILE A 82 13.07 7.36 -25.43
N LYS A 83 13.00 7.85 -24.19
CA LYS A 83 14.09 7.83 -23.22
C LYS A 83 13.72 6.92 -22.07
N VAL A 84 14.52 5.89 -21.83
CA VAL A 84 14.34 4.97 -20.72
C VAL A 84 15.39 5.27 -19.66
N ARG A 85 14.95 5.54 -18.45
CA ARG A 85 15.80 5.63 -17.26
C ARG A 85 15.94 4.25 -16.65
N VAL A 86 17.17 3.87 -16.33
CA VAL A 86 17.52 2.63 -15.62
C VAL A 86 18.22 3.01 -14.33
N ASP A 87 17.52 2.92 -13.21
CA ASP A 87 18.08 3.14 -11.90
C ASP A 87 18.52 1.81 -11.29
N ALA A 88 19.78 1.76 -10.82
CA ALA A 88 20.33 0.63 -10.09
C ALA A 88 20.19 0.91 -8.59
N ASN A 89 19.24 0.25 -7.94
CA ASN A 89 18.77 0.58 -6.60
C ASN A 89 18.99 -0.56 -5.59
N ASN A 90 19.09 -0.21 -4.31
CA ASN A 90 19.02 -1.17 -3.21
C ASN A 90 17.67 -1.86 -3.17
N GLY A 91 17.64 -3.15 -2.83
CA GLY A 91 16.41 -3.86 -2.53
C GLY A 91 15.91 -3.54 -1.13
N LEU A 92 14.67 -3.10 -1.03
CA LEU A 92 13.99 -2.71 0.19
C LEU A 92 12.78 -3.59 0.46
N THR A 93 12.19 -3.46 1.63
CA THR A 93 10.84 -3.92 1.93
C THR A 93 9.90 -2.72 1.96
N ASN A 94 8.81 -2.77 1.19
CA ASN A 94 7.82 -1.70 1.21
C ASN A 94 6.76 -1.92 2.33
N LYS A 95 5.88 -0.95 2.51
CA LYS A 95 4.80 -1.01 3.53
C LYS A 95 3.84 -2.20 3.36
N ASN A 96 3.79 -2.79 2.18
CA ASN A 96 2.99 -3.98 1.93
C ASN A 96 3.72 -5.29 2.29
N GLY A 97 4.98 -5.23 2.74
CA GLY A 97 5.81 -6.39 3.01
C GLY A 97 6.29 -7.10 1.74
N ALA A 98 6.36 -6.39 0.62
CA ALA A 98 6.92 -6.87 -0.63
C ALA A 98 8.31 -6.26 -0.87
N LEU A 99 9.16 -6.97 -1.62
CA LEU A 99 10.43 -6.41 -2.08
C LEU A 99 10.17 -5.27 -3.06
N ASP A 100 10.94 -4.19 -2.94
CA ASP A 100 10.81 -2.97 -3.72
C ASP A 100 12.20 -2.47 -4.14
N TYR A 101 12.33 -2.11 -5.41
CA TYR A 101 13.55 -1.60 -6.01
C TYR A 101 13.32 -0.23 -6.68
N SER A 102 12.19 0.41 -6.43
CA SER A 102 11.81 1.66 -7.08
C SER A 102 12.43 2.91 -6.46
N LEU A 103 13.04 2.80 -5.28
CA LEU A 103 13.52 3.93 -4.50
C LEU A 103 15.04 4.06 -4.57
N HIS A 104 15.52 5.09 -5.29
CA HIS A 104 16.94 5.43 -5.40
C HIS A 104 17.45 6.20 -4.17
N GLY A 105 18.70 5.93 -3.78
CA GLY A 105 19.39 6.65 -2.69
C GLY A 105 18.87 6.35 -1.28
N LYS A 106 18.09 5.30 -1.08
CA LYS A 106 17.60 4.91 0.24
C LYS A 106 18.69 4.19 1.02
N LYS A 107 19.01 4.71 2.21
CA LYS A 107 19.95 4.11 3.12
C LYS A 107 19.44 2.80 3.73
N LEU A 108 20.29 1.80 3.76
CA LEU A 108 20.10 0.56 4.49
C LEU A 108 20.70 0.64 5.90
N LEU A 109 20.43 -0.35 6.75
CA LEU A 109 20.93 -0.44 8.13
C LEU A 109 22.42 -0.85 8.22
N GLY A 110 23.05 -1.16 7.09
CA GLY A 110 24.47 -1.54 7.04
C GLY A 110 25.01 -1.61 5.63
N SER A 111 26.33 -1.75 5.52
CA SER A 111 27.12 -1.84 4.28
C SER A 111 27.86 -3.18 4.18
N PRO A 112 28.35 -3.60 2.97
CA PRO A 112 28.14 -2.90 1.72
C PRO A 112 26.71 -3.08 1.17
N THR A 113 26.24 -2.13 0.35
CA THR A 113 24.95 -2.15 -0.30
C THR A 113 25.11 -2.30 -1.81
N PHE A 114 24.01 -2.61 -2.52
CA PHE A 114 24.06 -2.74 -3.97
C PHE A 114 24.43 -1.40 -4.65
N GLU A 115 23.81 -0.29 -4.22
CA GLU A 115 24.08 1.04 -4.78
C GLU A 115 25.52 1.52 -4.53
N GLU A 116 26.17 1.11 -3.42
CA GLU A 116 27.58 1.45 -3.14
C GLU A 116 28.56 0.72 -4.06
N LEU A 117 28.18 -0.44 -4.60
CA LEU A 117 29.07 -1.30 -5.37
C LEU A 117 28.86 -1.21 -6.88
N ILE A 118 27.68 -0.78 -7.34
CA ILE A 118 27.28 -0.75 -8.75
C ILE A 118 27.62 0.58 -9.40
N SER A 119 27.86 0.56 -10.73
CA SER A 119 27.98 1.78 -11.52
C SER A 119 26.70 2.61 -11.50
N PRO A 120 26.79 3.95 -11.70
CA PRO A 120 25.64 4.84 -11.62
C PRO A 120 24.49 4.50 -12.57
N SER A 121 23.30 4.91 -12.20
CA SER A 121 22.10 4.88 -13.02
C SER A 121 22.29 5.54 -14.39
N GLN A 122 21.63 5.00 -15.43
CA GLN A 122 21.80 5.43 -16.82
C GLN A 122 20.49 5.88 -17.45
N THR A 123 20.57 6.77 -18.44
CA THR A 123 19.43 7.12 -19.31
C THR A 123 19.80 6.72 -20.74
N VAL A 124 18.91 5.97 -21.38
CA VAL A 124 19.13 5.40 -22.71
C VAL A 124 18.09 5.95 -23.66
N GLU A 125 18.55 6.52 -24.79
CA GLU A 125 17.67 6.92 -25.88
C GLU A 125 17.52 5.76 -26.85
N LEU A 126 16.28 5.43 -27.20
CA LEU A 126 15.92 4.37 -28.14
C LEU A 126 15.09 4.98 -29.27
N GLN A 127 15.54 4.78 -30.51
CA GLN A 127 14.72 5.12 -31.67
C GLN A 127 13.50 4.20 -31.78
N GLY A 128 12.53 4.53 -32.63
CA GLY A 128 11.37 3.67 -32.87
C GLY A 128 11.80 2.26 -33.25
N LYS A 129 11.25 1.24 -32.57
CA LYS A 129 11.56 -0.20 -32.76
C LYS A 129 13.01 -0.62 -32.46
N GLU A 130 13.85 0.26 -31.93
CA GLU A 130 15.25 -0.03 -31.63
C GLU A 130 15.40 -0.93 -30.41
N THR A 131 16.42 -1.80 -30.45
CA THR A 131 16.87 -2.61 -29.32
C THR A 131 18.30 -2.25 -28.96
N LYS A 132 18.58 -1.97 -27.68
CA LYS A 132 19.92 -1.69 -27.15
C LYS A 132 20.22 -2.55 -25.93
N GLU A 133 21.50 -2.88 -25.75
CA GLU A 133 22.00 -3.45 -24.52
C GLU A 133 22.66 -2.37 -23.66
N VAL A 134 22.39 -2.43 -22.36
CA VAL A 134 22.94 -1.51 -21.36
C VAL A 134 23.68 -2.33 -20.32
N SER A 135 24.91 -1.93 -20.02
CA SER A 135 25.76 -2.64 -19.06
C SER A 135 25.97 -1.83 -17.79
N PHE A 136 25.97 -2.51 -16.67
CA PHE A 136 26.36 -2.00 -15.36
C PHE A 136 27.47 -2.88 -14.78
N GLN A 137 28.45 -2.26 -14.12
CA GLN A 137 29.54 -2.97 -13.47
C GLN A 137 29.41 -2.84 -11.96
N LEU A 138 29.50 -3.96 -11.26
CA LEU A 138 29.55 -4.04 -9.82
C LEU A 138 30.93 -4.54 -9.37
N ASN A 139 31.59 -3.78 -8.50
CA ASN A 139 32.88 -4.13 -7.95
C ASN A 139 32.73 -4.82 -6.60
N VAL A 140 33.03 -6.11 -6.54
CA VAL A 140 32.99 -6.87 -5.30
C VAL A 140 34.19 -6.49 -4.41
N PRO A 141 33.99 -6.14 -3.12
CA PRO A 141 35.09 -5.82 -2.23
C PRO A 141 36.15 -6.94 -2.17
N LYS A 142 37.43 -6.59 -2.02
CA LYS A 142 38.55 -7.56 -1.97
C LYS A 142 38.36 -8.63 -0.88
N ASN A 143 37.75 -8.25 0.25
CA ASN A 143 37.46 -9.18 1.35
C ASN A 143 36.07 -9.85 1.19
N GLY A 144 35.38 -9.61 0.07
CA GLY A 144 34.01 -10.07 -0.11
C GLY A 144 33.00 -9.33 0.76
N PHE A 145 31.88 -9.96 1.01
CA PHE A 145 30.84 -9.52 1.95
C PHE A 145 30.13 -10.74 2.54
N GLU A 146 29.53 -10.56 3.71
CA GLU A 146 28.73 -11.61 4.34
C GLU A 146 27.26 -11.52 3.94
N GLY A 147 26.62 -12.70 3.84
CA GLY A 147 25.19 -12.84 3.56
C GLY A 147 24.79 -12.44 2.14
N THR A 148 23.66 -11.76 2.03
CA THR A 148 23.05 -11.37 0.77
C THR A 148 23.11 -9.87 0.57
N ILE A 149 23.60 -9.41 -0.59
CA ILE A 149 23.33 -8.08 -1.11
C ILE A 149 22.14 -8.20 -2.06
N LEU A 150 21.13 -7.38 -1.82
CA LEU A 150 19.92 -7.31 -2.64
C LEU A 150 19.82 -5.93 -3.28
N GLY A 151 19.64 -5.93 -4.58
CA GLY A 151 19.39 -4.74 -5.38
C GLY A 151 18.57 -5.07 -6.61
N GLY A 152 18.46 -4.13 -7.51
CA GLY A 152 17.75 -4.34 -8.77
C GLY A 152 17.79 -3.12 -9.68
N PHE A 153 17.31 -3.33 -10.89
CA PHE A 153 17.21 -2.32 -11.91
C PHE A 153 15.75 -1.90 -12.07
N TYR A 154 15.47 -0.63 -11.80
CA TYR A 154 14.16 -0.03 -11.99
C TYR A 154 14.16 0.78 -13.28
N CYS A 155 13.40 0.32 -14.28
CA CYS A 155 13.40 0.87 -15.63
C CYS A 155 12.06 1.54 -15.91
N TYR A 156 12.08 2.81 -16.30
CA TYR A 156 10.88 3.59 -16.63
C TYR A 156 11.14 4.59 -17.74
N GLU A 157 10.09 4.89 -18.49
CA GLU A 157 10.14 5.90 -19.53
C GLU A 157 10.14 7.32 -18.92
N LEU A 158 11.07 8.17 -19.39
CA LEU A 158 11.07 9.58 -19.05
C LEU A 158 10.10 10.31 -19.99
N THR A 159 9.02 10.82 -19.42
CA THR A 159 8.13 11.72 -20.16
C THR A 159 8.68 13.14 -20.10
N ASP A 160 8.91 13.77 -21.26
CA ASP A 160 9.32 15.18 -21.32
C ASP A 160 8.20 16.04 -20.76
N GLY A 161 8.24 16.39 -19.49
CA GLY A 161 7.41 17.26 -18.65
C GLY A 161 6.26 18.10 -19.25
N LYS A 162 5.76 17.75 -20.42
CA LYS A 162 4.52 18.26 -21.01
C LYS A 162 3.31 17.51 -20.45
N GLU A 163 3.21 17.43 -19.11
CA GLU A 163 1.91 17.22 -18.50
C GLU A 163 1.06 18.42 -18.96
N LYS A 164 0.21 18.19 -19.99
CA LYS A 164 -0.85 19.15 -20.30
C LYS A 164 -1.58 19.40 -19.00
N GLU A 165 -1.57 20.65 -18.50
CA GLU A 165 -2.46 21.06 -17.42
C GLU A 165 -3.90 20.85 -17.88
N ILE A 166 -4.41 19.65 -17.68
CA ILE A 166 -5.81 19.36 -17.86
C ILE A 166 -6.49 19.91 -16.60
N LYS A 167 -7.25 21.00 -16.75
CA LYS A 167 -8.10 21.50 -15.67
C LYS A 167 -9.09 20.40 -15.31
N GLY A 168 -8.85 19.71 -14.19
CA GLY A 168 -9.65 18.61 -13.71
C GLY A 168 -8.79 17.49 -13.11
N PHE A 169 -9.42 16.39 -12.71
CA PHE A 169 -8.73 15.20 -12.22
C PHE A 169 -8.15 14.43 -13.41
N SER A 170 -6.82 14.27 -13.45
CA SER A 170 -6.11 13.43 -14.42
C SER A 170 -5.38 12.31 -13.69
N LEU A 171 -5.62 11.07 -14.10
CA LEU A 171 -4.90 9.90 -13.62
C LEU A 171 -3.88 9.49 -14.70
N THR A 172 -2.59 9.67 -14.42
CA THR A 172 -1.51 9.21 -15.31
C THR A 172 -0.90 7.93 -14.73
N ASN A 173 -1.03 6.80 -15.42
CA ASN A 173 -0.35 5.57 -15.06
C ASN A 173 1.09 5.62 -15.58
N LYS A 174 2.06 5.41 -14.68
CA LYS A 174 3.47 5.24 -15.06
C LYS A 174 3.81 3.77 -14.95
N PHE A 175 4.22 3.16 -16.06
CA PHE A 175 4.68 1.78 -16.08
C PHE A 175 6.19 1.73 -15.87
N ALA A 176 6.64 0.73 -15.11
CA ALA A 176 8.04 0.46 -14.90
C ALA A 176 8.30 -1.05 -14.86
N TYR A 177 9.46 -1.44 -15.34
CA TYR A 177 9.96 -2.79 -15.17
C TYR A 177 10.94 -2.85 -14.01
N THR A 178 10.93 -3.96 -13.27
CA THR A 178 11.90 -4.20 -12.22
C THR A 178 12.58 -5.54 -12.43
N ILE A 179 13.91 -5.54 -12.48
CA ILE A 179 14.74 -6.75 -12.55
C ILE A 179 15.57 -6.83 -11.26
N GLY A 180 15.28 -7.81 -10.42
CA GLY A 180 16.01 -8.02 -9.17
C GLY A 180 17.44 -8.52 -9.39
N ALA A 181 18.32 -8.23 -8.43
CA ALA A 181 19.68 -8.74 -8.35
C ALA A 181 19.98 -9.17 -6.92
N LYS A 182 20.16 -10.48 -6.74
CA LYS A 182 20.57 -11.11 -5.48
C LYS A 182 22.00 -11.61 -5.62
N LEU A 183 22.88 -11.17 -4.73
CA LEU A 183 24.30 -11.51 -4.75
C LEU A 183 24.71 -12.18 -3.45
N VAL A 184 25.51 -13.22 -3.57
CA VAL A 184 26.18 -13.88 -2.43
C VAL A 184 27.65 -14.18 -2.79
N VAL A 185 28.53 -14.11 -1.81
CA VAL A 185 29.93 -14.58 -1.96
C VAL A 185 30.03 -16.03 -1.56
N GLU A 186 29.48 -16.37 -0.43
CA GLU A 186 29.44 -17.73 0.11
C GLU A 186 28.02 -18.07 0.54
N ASN A 187 27.66 -19.35 0.38
CA ASN A 187 26.36 -19.84 0.87
C ASN A 187 26.40 -20.15 2.38
N LYS A 188 26.86 -19.18 3.18
CA LYS A 188 26.86 -19.29 4.64
C LYS A 188 25.44 -19.08 5.16
N LYS A 189 24.95 -20.04 5.94
CA LYS A 189 23.66 -19.90 6.58
C LYS A 189 23.75 -18.82 7.66
N MET A 190 23.00 -17.75 7.50
CA MET A 190 22.84 -16.66 8.46
C MET A 190 21.40 -16.59 8.95
N GLU A 191 21.20 -16.03 10.13
CA GLU A 191 19.89 -15.90 10.74
C GLU A 191 19.47 -14.43 10.74
N PRO A 192 18.18 -14.11 10.47
CA PRO A 192 17.69 -12.75 10.60
C PRO A 192 17.59 -12.34 12.07
N ALA A 193 17.74 -11.05 12.34
CA ALA A 193 17.60 -10.45 13.69
C ALA A 193 16.45 -9.43 13.69
N PHE A 194 15.21 -9.91 13.42
CA PHE A 194 14.05 -9.04 13.36
C PHE A 194 13.81 -8.26 14.64
N GLN A 195 13.55 -6.97 14.50
CA GLN A 195 13.27 -6.05 15.60
C GLN A 195 12.01 -5.25 15.31
N LEU A 196 11.17 -5.04 16.34
CA LEU A 196 10.04 -4.12 16.31
C LEU A 196 10.43 -2.86 17.06
N THR A 197 10.90 -1.83 16.34
CA THR A 197 11.59 -0.68 16.96
C THR A 197 10.63 0.44 17.33
N LYS A 198 9.52 0.62 16.59
CA LYS A 198 8.54 1.68 16.84
C LYS A 198 7.13 1.21 16.53
N VAL A 199 6.17 1.73 17.31
CA VAL A 199 4.74 1.58 17.05
C VAL A 199 4.08 2.91 17.34
N LYS A 200 3.34 3.48 16.38
CA LYS A 200 2.65 4.77 16.52
C LYS A 200 1.29 4.75 15.79
N PRO A 201 0.25 5.40 16.33
CA PRO A 201 -0.98 5.66 15.59
C PRO A 201 -0.75 6.74 14.52
N GLY A 202 -1.61 6.76 13.51
CA GLY A 202 -1.61 7.74 12.42
C GLY A 202 -2.74 7.49 11.42
N LEU A 203 -2.64 8.13 10.26
CA LEU A 203 -3.59 7.94 9.16
C LEU A 203 -2.87 7.39 7.93
N GLU A 204 -3.45 6.37 7.32
CA GLU A 204 -3.06 5.86 6.00
C GLU A 204 -4.22 6.09 5.04
N ASN A 205 -4.02 6.93 4.03
CA ASN A 205 -5.06 7.35 3.08
C ASN A 205 -6.32 7.91 3.79
N GLY A 206 -6.15 8.60 4.93
CA GLY A 206 -7.23 9.13 5.75
C GLY A 206 -7.91 8.13 6.68
N TYR A 207 -7.45 6.88 6.76
CA TYR A 207 -8.00 5.87 7.67
C TYR A 207 -7.10 5.64 8.89
N LEU A 208 -7.71 5.46 10.05
CA LEU A 208 -6.98 5.18 11.29
C LEU A 208 -6.13 3.92 11.16
N THR A 209 -4.85 4.07 11.43
CA THR A 209 -3.84 3.05 11.19
C THR A 209 -2.79 3.07 12.28
N LEU A 210 -2.32 1.90 12.67
CA LEU A 210 -1.16 1.73 13.53
C LEU A 210 0.06 1.42 12.63
N PHE A 211 1.09 2.23 12.70
CA PHE A 211 2.35 2.03 11.98
C PHE A 211 3.36 1.33 12.86
N ALA A 212 3.81 0.16 12.43
CA ALA A 212 4.82 -0.64 13.11
C ALA A 212 6.13 -0.65 12.32
N THR A 213 7.21 -0.12 12.89
CA THR A 213 8.54 -0.13 12.27
C THR A 213 9.23 -1.45 12.57
N ILE A 214 9.50 -2.24 11.54
CA ILE A 214 10.19 -3.52 11.60
C ILE A 214 11.56 -3.36 10.93
N GLU A 215 12.59 -3.87 11.58
CA GLU A 215 13.98 -3.86 11.11
C GLU A 215 14.51 -5.27 10.97
N ASN A 216 15.30 -5.50 9.93
CA ASN A 216 16.19 -6.64 9.78
C ASN A 216 17.61 -6.11 9.52
N PRO A 217 18.44 -5.92 10.55
CA PRO A 217 19.80 -5.40 10.39
C PRO A 217 20.74 -6.40 9.71
N GLU A 218 20.39 -7.69 9.72
CA GLU A 218 21.26 -8.73 9.18
C GLU A 218 21.19 -8.79 7.63
N PRO A 219 22.29 -9.21 6.98
CA PRO A 219 22.35 -9.34 5.53
C PRO A 219 21.66 -10.64 5.05
N VAL A 220 20.41 -10.84 5.46
CA VAL A 220 19.63 -12.04 5.17
C VAL A 220 18.33 -11.66 4.50
N LEU A 221 18.12 -12.17 3.28
CA LEU A 221 16.84 -12.10 2.60
C LEU A 221 15.90 -13.16 3.15
N MET A 222 14.78 -12.73 3.68
CA MET A 222 13.70 -13.62 4.12
C MET A 222 12.50 -13.49 3.21
N SER A 223 12.23 -14.52 2.42
CA SER A 223 11.10 -14.55 1.48
C SER A 223 9.96 -15.42 2.02
N HIS A 224 8.73 -15.09 1.63
CA HIS A 224 7.53 -15.88 1.91
C HIS A 224 7.29 -16.16 3.41
N LEU A 225 7.62 -15.21 4.28
CA LEU A 225 7.29 -15.30 5.70
C LEU A 225 5.78 -15.20 5.89
N LYS A 226 5.18 -16.15 6.59
CA LYS A 226 3.83 -16.01 7.13
C LYS A 226 3.89 -15.06 8.31
N MET A 227 3.14 -13.98 8.26
CA MET A 227 3.07 -12.99 9.32
C MET A 227 1.66 -12.95 9.91
N ASN A 228 1.59 -12.99 11.24
CA ASN A 228 0.39 -12.71 12.01
C ASN A 228 0.70 -11.61 13.04
N ALA A 229 0.09 -10.44 12.88
CA ALA A 229 0.23 -9.30 13.77
C ALA A 229 -1.09 -9.05 14.48
N PHE A 230 -1.06 -8.86 15.80
CA PHE A 230 -2.27 -8.55 16.58
C PHE A 230 -1.96 -7.58 17.72
N VAL A 231 -2.97 -6.76 18.03
CA VAL A 231 -2.93 -5.77 19.11
C VAL A 231 -3.83 -6.21 20.25
N THR A 232 -3.34 -6.07 21.47
CA THR A 232 -4.12 -6.26 22.71
C THR A 232 -4.01 -5.03 23.59
N LYS A 233 -4.95 -4.81 24.52
CA LYS A 233 -4.70 -3.91 25.66
C LYS A 233 -3.67 -4.55 26.59
N LYS A 234 -2.74 -3.74 27.13
CA LYS A 234 -1.72 -4.23 28.06
C LYS A 234 -2.38 -4.98 29.24
N GLY A 235 -1.91 -6.21 29.47
CA GLY A 235 -2.44 -7.08 30.52
C GLY A 235 -3.74 -7.81 30.17
N LYS A 236 -4.24 -7.72 28.92
CA LYS A 236 -5.39 -8.48 28.44
C LYS A 236 -4.98 -9.38 27.28
N SER A 237 -5.65 -10.52 27.13
CA SER A 237 -5.41 -11.49 26.04
C SER A 237 -6.31 -11.28 24.82
N GLU A 238 -7.38 -10.49 24.97
CA GLU A 238 -8.32 -10.22 23.88
C GLU A 238 -7.66 -9.44 22.75
N LYS A 239 -7.69 -9.99 21.53
CA LYS A 239 -7.19 -9.34 20.34
C LYS A 239 -8.19 -8.30 19.86
N ILE A 240 -7.78 -7.04 19.80
CA ILE A 240 -8.62 -5.94 19.33
C ILE A 240 -8.36 -5.60 17.84
N ARG A 241 -7.19 -5.98 17.33
CA ARG A 241 -6.83 -5.85 15.90
C ARG A 241 -6.00 -7.05 15.50
N GLU A 242 -6.16 -7.50 14.27
CA GLU A 242 -5.39 -8.61 13.70
C GLU A 242 -5.14 -8.38 12.21
N LEU A 243 -3.93 -8.73 11.75
CA LEU A 243 -3.52 -8.68 10.36
C LEU A 243 -2.70 -9.93 10.05
N SER A 244 -3.16 -10.73 9.10
CA SER A 244 -2.42 -11.91 8.62
C SER A 244 -2.12 -11.74 7.14
N LYS A 245 -0.85 -11.91 6.76
CA LYS A 245 -0.41 -11.89 5.36
C LYS A 245 0.93 -12.56 5.18
N GLN A 246 1.32 -12.81 3.94
CA GLN A 246 2.67 -13.23 3.58
C GLN A 246 3.52 -11.99 3.26
N ILE A 247 4.77 -11.97 3.74
CA ILE A 247 5.72 -10.88 3.50
C ILE A 247 7.09 -11.42 3.09
N SER A 248 7.90 -10.54 2.48
CA SER A 248 9.33 -10.74 2.26
C SER A 248 10.10 -9.58 2.87
N VAL A 249 11.17 -9.88 3.59
CA VAL A 249 11.99 -8.87 4.28
C VAL A 249 13.38 -8.84 3.66
N ALA A 250 13.74 -7.68 3.10
CA ALA A 250 15.04 -7.45 2.48
C ALA A 250 16.18 -7.43 3.53
N PRO A 251 17.42 -7.75 3.11
CA PRO A 251 18.60 -7.64 3.96
C PRO A 251 18.84 -6.20 4.42
N ARG A 252 19.29 -6.01 5.64
CA ARG A 252 19.69 -4.69 6.20
C ARG A 252 18.62 -3.60 5.97
N SER A 253 17.34 -3.97 6.03
CA SER A 253 16.24 -3.07 5.69
C SER A 253 15.35 -2.76 6.88
N GLN A 254 14.68 -1.60 6.78
CA GLN A 254 13.65 -1.14 7.68
C GLN A 254 12.40 -0.78 6.88
N PHE A 255 11.22 -1.12 7.39
CA PHE A 255 9.96 -0.72 6.77
C PHE A 255 8.88 -0.44 7.81
N GLU A 256 7.89 0.40 7.45
CA GLU A 256 6.72 0.64 8.27
C GLU A 256 5.56 -0.24 7.78
N LEU A 257 5.06 -1.10 8.65
CA LEU A 257 3.90 -1.96 8.40
C LEU A 257 2.64 -1.25 8.88
N PRO A 258 1.69 -0.91 7.98
CA PRO A 258 0.40 -0.38 8.38
C PRO A 258 -0.53 -1.49 8.84
N ILE A 259 -1.15 -1.32 10.01
CA ILE A 259 -2.17 -2.21 10.59
C ILE A 259 -3.44 -1.38 10.75
N SER A 260 -4.48 -1.70 9.99
CA SER A 260 -5.75 -0.98 10.04
C SER A 260 -6.37 -1.00 11.43
N TRP A 261 -6.93 0.13 11.86
CA TRP A 261 -7.69 0.22 13.11
C TRP A 261 -9.18 -0.07 12.91
N ASN A 262 -9.60 -0.51 11.72
CA ASN A 262 -10.96 -0.96 11.36
C ASN A 262 -12.05 0.08 11.64
N ASP A 263 -11.77 1.35 11.36
CA ASP A 263 -12.69 2.49 11.53
C ASP A 263 -13.23 2.70 12.95
N GLU A 264 -12.70 2.02 13.96
CA GLU A 264 -13.06 2.27 15.36
C GLU A 264 -12.24 3.45 15.91
N ALA A 265 -12.84 4.21 16.84
CA ALA A 265 -12.15 5.32 17.48
C ALA A 265 -10.92 4.85 18.27
N LEU A 266 -9.80 5.53 18.08
CA LEU A 266 -8.64 5.40 18.95
C LEU A 266 -9.04 5.84 20.37
N LYS A 267 -8.62 5.06 21.36
CA LYS A 267 -8.85 5.36 22.78
C LYS A 267 -7.51 5.39 23.49
N LYS A 268 -7.28 6.43 24.28
CA LYS A 268 -6.09 6.52 25.13
C LYS A 268 -5.90 5.28 25.98
N GLY A 269 -4.65 4.83 26.13
CA GLY A 269 -4.34 3.67 26.93
C GLY A 269 -3.04 3.00 26.53
N LEU A 270 -2.67 2.00 27.29
CA LEU A 270 -1.50 1.16 27.04
C LEU A 270 -1.91 -0.10 26.27
N TYR A 271 -1.18 -0.38 25.22
CA TYR A 271 -1.41 -1.48 24.29
C TYR A 271 -0.11 -2.27 24.07
N GLU A 272 -0.24 -3.46 23.53
CA GLU A 272 0.88 -4.28 23.09
C GLU A 272 0.61 -4.78 21.66
N LEU A 273 1.57 -4.57 20.77
CA LEU A 273 1.59 -5.19 19.45
C LEU A 273 2.48 -6.42 19.51
N THR A 274 1.95 -7.56 19.09
CA THR A 274 2.68 -8.81 18.87
C THR A 274 2.68 -9.12 17.38
N ILE A 275 3.87 -9.39 16.83
CA ILE A 275 4.06 -9.86 15.45
C ILE A 275 4.71 -11.23 15.51
N GLN A 276 4.06 -12.23 14.93
CA GLN A 276 4.58 -13.58 14.78
C GLN A 276 4.96 -13.80 13.32
N LEU A 277 6.18 -14.23 13.09
CA LEU A 277 6.71 -14.58 11.77
C LEU A 277 7.01 -16.07 11.75
N GLU A 278 6.73 -16.72 10.62
CA GLU A 278 7.06 -18.13 10.39
C GLU A 278 7.61 -18.29 8.97
N ASP A 279 8.77 -18.94 8.84
CA ASP A 279 9.36 -19.26 7.55
C ASP A 279 8.82 -20.59 6.97
N GLN A 280 9.28 -20.94 5.78
CA GLN A 280 8.88 -22.17 5.11
C GLN A 280 9.35 -23.45 5.83
N ASN A 281 10.35 -23.35 6.73
CA ASN A 281 10.84 -24.44 7.56
C ASN A 281 10.18 -24.47 8.95
N SER A 282 9.08 -23.73 9.13
CA SER A 282 8.34 -23.62 10.41
C SER A 282 9.15 -22.99 11.55
N LYS A 283 10.26 -22.30 11.25
CA LYS A 283 10.98 -21.50 12.23
C LYS A 283 10.18 -20.24 12.54
N LYS A 284 10.08 -19.90 13.83
CA LYS A 284 9.23 -18.83 14.32
C LYS A 284 10.02 -17.74 15.02
N TRP A 285 9.58 -16.50 14.80
CA TRP A 285 10.03 -15.31 15.53
C TRP A 285 8.81 -14.62 16.11
N THR A 286 8.94 -14.12 17.34
CA THR A 286 7.89 -13.36 17.99
C THR A 286 8.46 -12.01 18.44
N LEU A 287 7.93 -10.94 17.88
CA LEU A 287 8.28 -9.57 18.22
C LEU A 287 7.15 -8.97 19.05
N LYS A 288 7.49 -8.30 20.15
CA LYS A 288 6.52 -7.63 21.01
C LYS A 288 6.97 -6.22 21.32
N LYS A 289 6.02 -5.29 21.29
CA LYS A 289 6.27 -3.92 21.71
C LYS A 289 5.06 -3.31 22.37
N ALA A 290 5.24 -2.86 23.62
CA ALA A 290 4.25 -2.03 24.27
C ALA A 290 4.31 -0.62 23.68
N PHE A 291 3.13 0.00 23.52
CA PHE A 291 2.99 1.38 23.05
C PHE A 291 1.79 2.04 23.76
N GLU A 292 1.76 3.35 23.69
CA GLU A 292 0.70 4.15 24.28
C GLU A 292 -0.04 4.90 23.18
N ILE A 293 -1.36 4.86 23.20
CA ILE A 293 -2.21 5.82 22.50
C ILE A 293 -2.48 6.94 23.51
N LYS A 294 -1.97 8.13 23.23
CA LYS A 294 -2.10 9.30 24.09
C LYS A 294 -3.42 10.05 23.81
N GLY A 295 -3.81 10.96 24.72
CA GLY A 295 -4.98 11.80 24.50
C GLY A 295 -4.86 12.69 23.26
N GLU A 296 -3.64 13.10 22.89
CA GLU A 296 -3.38 13.89 21.66
C GLU A 296 -3.62 13.06 20.38
N ASP A 297 -3.39 11.75 20.42
CA ASP A 297 -3.63 10.86 19.28
C ASP A 297 -5.13 10.68 18.99
N GLU A 298 -6.00 10.93 19.97
CA GLU A 298 -7.46 10.86 19.78
C GLU A 298 -7.97 11.91 18.78
N LYS A 299 -7.20 12.99 18.51
CA LYS A 299 -7.51 13.98 17.47
C LYS A 299 -7.55 13.36 16.07
N LEU A 300 -6.78 12.31 15.83
CA LEU A 300 -6.83 11.55 14.57
C LEU A 300 -8.23 10.99 14.28
N ASN A 301 -9.07 10.80 15.31
CA ASN A 301 -10.45 10.38 15.12
C ASN A 301 -11.32 11.44 14.40
N GLU A 302 -10.94 12.72 14.52
CA GLU A 302 -11.65 13.83 13.87
C GLU A 302 -11.14 14.06 12.45
N GLU A 303 -9.86 13.75 12.20
CA GLU A 303 -9.20 13.89 10.90
C GLU A 303 -9.48 12.70 9.96
N ALA A 304 -9.87 11.55 10.53
CA ALA A 304 -10.12 10.35 9.76
C ALA A 304 -11.39 10.46 8.90
N VAL A 305 -11.31 9.95 7.66
CA VAL A 305 -12.44 9.93 6.71
C VAL A 305 -13.65 9.20 7.28
N LYS A 306 -13.40 8.15 8.08
CA LYS A 306 -14.46 7.34 8.68
C LYS A 306 -14.08 6.86 10.07
N VAL A 307 -14.94 7.15 11.05
CA VAL A 307 -14.82 6.60 12.41
C VAL A 307 -16.20 6.18 12.88
N THR A 308 -16.33 4.91 13.20
CA THR A 308 -17.56 4.38 13.83
C THR A 308 -17.58 4.82 15.29
N ARG A 309 -18.44 5.79 15.61
CA ARG A 309 -18.70 6.17 16.99
C ARG A 309 -19.74 5.20 17.57
N PRO A 310 -19.56 4.69 18.80
CA PRO A 310 -20.62 3.92 19.42
C PRO A 310 -21.89 4.78 19.45
N ALA A 311 -23.01 4.22 18.99
CA ALA A 311 -24.28 4.94 19.01
C ALA A 311 -24.53 5.44 20.44
N SER A 312 -24.71 6.74 20.58
CA SER A 312 -25.05 7.34 21.86
C SER A 312 -26.46 6.87 22.23
N ASN A 313 -26.57 6.02 23.25
CA ASN A 313 -27.86 5.55 23.75
C ASN A 313 -28.63 6.63 24.54
N ILE A 314 -28.15 7.89 24.49
CA ILE A 314 -28.79 9.03 25.18
C ILE A 314 -30.24 9.18 24.75
N LEU A 315 -30.52 9.08 23.45
CA LEU A 315 -31.88 9.15 22.92
C LEU A 315 -32.76 8.00 23.48
N LEU A 316 -32.22 6.78 23.55
CA LEU A 316 -32.92 5.64 24.14
C LEU A 316 -33.22 5.87 25.62
N TYR A 317 -32.25 6.38 26.38
CA TYR A 317 -32.47 6.70 27.80
C TYR A 317 -33.46 7.84 27.99
N LEU A 318 -33.47 8.86 27.13
CA LEU A 318 -34.48 9.93 27.15
C LEU A 318 -35.87 9.40 26.83
N VAL A 319 -36.00 8.50 25.85
CA VAL A 319 -37.28 7.84 25.55
C VAL A 319 -37.77 6.97 26.73
N ILE A 320 -36.91 6.16 27.30
CA ILE A 320 -37.24 5.35 28.47
C ILE A 320 -37.66 6.24 29.65
N GLY A 321 -36.90 7.28 29.93
CA GLY A 321 -37.21 8.23 31.00
C GLY A 321 -38.56 8.94 30.78
N SER A 322 -38.89 9.36 29.57
CA SER A 322 -40.18 9.97 29.26
C SER A 322 -41.34 8.98 29.39
N CYS A 323 -41.17 7.74 28.98
CA CYS A 323 -42.17 6.68 29.19
C CYS A 323 -42.44 6.44 30.67
N ILE A 324 -41.40 6.40 31.51
CA ILE A 324 -41.55 6.23 32.96
C ILE A 324 -42.34 7.42 33.57
N LEU A 325 -42.04 8.64 33.17
CA LEU A 325 -42.75 9.84 33.64
C LEU A 325 -44.23 9.82 33.25
N ILE A 326 -44.55 9.39 32.02
CA ILE A 326 -45.95 9.25 31.55
C ILE A 326 -46.67 8.18 32.38
N ILE A 327 -46.07 7.03 32.65
CA ILE A 327 -46.66 5.97 33.49
C ILE A 327 -46.94 6.48 34.89
N LEU A 328 -45.98 7.20 35.51
CA LEU A 328 -46.18 7.80 36.84
C LEU A 328 -47.31 8.84 36.84
N ALA A 329 -47.40 9.70 35.84
CA ALA A 329 -48.46 10.67 35.72
C ALA A 329 -49.84 10.00 35.59
N LEU A 330 -49.95 8.96 34.75
CA LEU A 330 -51.17 8.16 34.62
C LEU A 330 -51.53 7.47 35.90
N PHE A 331 -50.57 6.92 36.61
CA PHE A 331 -50.80 6.26 37.94
C PHE A 331 -51.35 7.26 38.95
N ILE A 332 -50.75 8.43 39.08
CA ILE A 332 -51.22 9.51 39.97
C ILE A 332 -52.62 9.98 39.54
N TYR A 333 -52.89 10.08 38.24
CA TYR A 333 -54.21 10.47 37.73
C TYR A 333 -55.27 9.41 38.10
N ILE A 334 -54.97 8.11 37.97
CA ILE A 334 -55.89 7.01 38.39
C ILE A 334 -56.16 7.03 39.89
N LEU A 335 -55.14 7.27 40.72
CA LEU A 335 -55.32 7.40 42.17
C LEU A 335 -56.22 8.56 42.53
N LYS A 336 -56.08 9.73 41.89
CA LYS A 336 -56.97 10.90 42.09
C LYS A 336 -58.40 10.56 41.65
N LEU A 337 -58.60 9.88 40.53
CA LEU A 337 -59.94 9.47 40.07
C LEU A 337 -60.61 8.48 41.06
N ARG A 338 -59.83 7.61 41.71
CA ARG A 338 -60.37 6.69 42.76
C ARG A 338 -60.75 7.42 44.03
N GLN A 339 -59.96 8.44 44.45
CA GLN A 339 -60.26 9.25 45.63
C GLN A 339 -61.49 10.11 45.44
N ASN A 340 -61.80 10.59 44.23
CA ASN A 340 -63.00 11.42 43.94
C ASN A 340 -64.29 10.57 43.77
N LYS A 341 -64.22 9.22 43.81
CA LYS A 341 -65.39 8.32 43.74
C LYS A 341 -65.75 7.70 45.08
N SER A 342 -64.98 7.97 46.11
CA SER A 342 -65.29 7.60 47.53
C SER A 342 -65.83 8.81 48.26
#